data_261e913344724b53ef8131bcdead92c5
#
_entry.id   261e913344724b53ef8131bcdead92c5
#
_cell.length_a   1.000
_cell.length_b   1.000
_cell.length_c   1.000
_cell.angle_alpha   90.00
_cell.angle_beta   90.00
_cell.angle_gamma   90.00
#
_symmetry.space_group_name_H-M   'P 1'
#
loop_
_entity.id
_entity.type
_entity.pdbx_description
1 polymer ?
#
loop_
_entity_poly.entity_id
_entity_poly.type
_entity_poly.pdbx_seq_one_letter_code
_entity_poly.pdbx_strand_id
1 'polypeptide(L)'
;MELTRRQFLAYAAAAAAATEIDASTGMPMRPLGSTGEKVSLLAFGAGSRWLMYKAEDKALEALHRALQAGINYVDSAASYGDGQSERWIGQYLKSHKKHFFLVTKLGGDRTYGGTMKLLERSLTNLGVSQVDLLHIHSLGSQEDLRRIEAPDGQMKAMLSAKEQKMTRFIGVTCHTDPAVLKTALERHPFDSVQMALNIAQIGNARPSDRAGEGMTGASGFEAIAMPAALRKKIGLTAMKVFAQEKLLGKASPEVLLRYAMTLPVSACVVGMPQLDHLEANIRVAKSFRPLSEEEMKRLPQTVSAALRASIDRFFASHVDV
;
A
#
# COMPACT_ATOMS: atom_id res chain seq x y z
N MET A 1 -4.25 -13.70 18.12
CA MET A 1 -5.19 -14.76 17.68
C MET A 1 -5.20 -14.72 16.16
N GLU A 2 -4.88 -15.83 15.53
CA GLU A 2 -4.87 -15.99 14.07
C GLU A 2 -6.30 -16.01 13.55
N LEU A 3 -6.52 -15.53 12.32
CA LEU A 3 -7.81 -15.71 11.65
C LEU A 3 -7.97 -17.17 11.25
N THR A 4 -9.11 -17.74 11.61
CA THR A 4 -9.50 -19.02 11.02
C THR A 4 -9.83 -18.82 9.53
N ARG A 5 -9.69 -19.88 8.74
CA ARG A 5 -10.08 -19.88 7.32
C ARG A 5 -11.51 -19.34 7.11
N ARG A 6 -12.45 -19.72 7.96
CA ARG A 6 -13.84 -19.24 7.92
C ARG A 6 -13.93 -17.73 8.11
N GLN A 7 -13.17 -17.19 9.05
CA GLN A 7 -13.12 -15.74 9.29
C GLN A 7 -12.49 -14.98 8.10
N PHE A 8 -11.39 -15.51 7.52
CA PHE A 8 -10.77 -14.94 6.34
C PHE A 8 -11.77 -14.84 5.16
N LEU A 9 -12.48 -15.94 4.88
CA LEU A 9 -13.50 -15.98 3.83
C LEU A 9 -14.65 -15.01 4.11
N ALA A 10 -15.06 -14.88 5.38
CA ALA A 10 -16.08 -13.91 5.76
C ALA A 10 -15.63 -12.45 5.52
N TYR A 11 -14.38 -12.11 5.83
CA TYR A 11 -13.84 -10.78 5.54
C TYR A 11 -13.72 -10.52 4.03
N ALA A 12 -13.27 -11.49 3.24
CA ALA A 12 -13.18 -11.37 1.79
C ALA A 12 -14.57 -11.21 1.14
N ALA A 13 -15.54 -11.99 1.60
CA ALA A 13 -16.94 -11.87 1.16
C ALA A 13 -17.53 -10.51 1.55
N ALA A 14 -17.28 -10.03 2.77
CA ALA A 14 -17.73 -8.71 3.22
C ALA A 14 -17.10 -7.58 2.41
N ALA A 15 -15.81 -7.66 2.08
CA ALA A 15 -15.16 -6.69 1.21
C ALA A 15 -15.73 -6.69 -0.21
N ALA A 16 -16.02 -7.88 -0.75
CA ALA A 16 -16.67 -8.00 -2.05
C ALA A 16 -18.10 -7.42 -2.02
N ALA A 17 -18.87 -7.70 -0.97
CA ALA A 17 -20.22 -7.17 -0.79
C ALA A 17 -20.23 -5.64 -0.56
N ALA A 18 -19.18 -5.08 0.05
CA ALA A 18 -19.03 -3.65 0.25
C ALA A 18 -18.44 -2.93 -0.99
N THR A 19 -18.18 -3.65 -2.09
CA THR A 19 -17.70 -3.05 -3.33
C THR A 19 -18.88 -2.41 -4.07
N GLU A 20 -18.79 -1.10 -4.25
CA GLU A 20 -19.74 -0.34 -5.06
C GLU A 20 -19.12 0.00 -6.41
N ILE A 21 -19.91 0.14 -7.44
CA ILE A 21 -19.44 0.59 -8.76
C ILE A 21 -19.74 2.07 -8.88
N ASP A 22 -18.72 2.88 -9.11
CA ASP A 22 -18.92 4.29 -9.46
C ASP A 22 -19.70 4.40 -10.77
N ALA A 23 -20.86 5.00 -10.72
CA ALA A 23 -21.80 5.03 -11.85
C ALA A 23 -21.25 5.84 -13.05
N SER A 24 -20.37 6.78 -12.81
CA SER A 24 -19.84 7.66 -13.86
C SER A 24 -18.63 7.04 -14.59
N THR A 25 -17.83 6.24 -13.89
CA THR A 25 -16.58 5.71 -14.43
C THR A 25 -16.56 4.19 -14.58
N GLY A 26 -17.46 3.49 -13.88
CA GLY A 26 -17.45 2.03 -13.80
C GLY A 26 -16.35 1.46 -12.90
N MET A 27 -15.64 2.31 -12.13
CA MET A 27 -14.58 1.88 -11.24
C MET A 27 -15.14 1.28 -9.94
N PRO A 28 -14.69 0.08 -9.52
CA PRO A 28 -15.06 -0.46 -8.22
C PRO A 28 -14.47 0.37 -7.08
N MET A 29 -15.32 0.69 -6.11
CA MET A 29 -14.98 1.49 -4.92
C MET A 29 -15.20 0.67 -3.67
N ARG A 30 -14.31 0.81 -2.68
CA ARG A 30 -14.43 0.16 -1.36
C ARG A 30 -14.21 1.14 -0.22
N PRO A 31 -14.83 0.90 0.96
CA PRO A 31 -14.54 1.68 2.15
C PRO A 31 -13.06 1.58 2.54
N LEU A 32 -12.44 2.69 2.94
CA LEU A 32 -11.10 2.70 3.54
C LEU A 32 -11.22 2.49 5.05
N GLY A 33 -11.37 1.24 5.48
CA GLY A 33 -11.55 0.90 6.87
C GLY A 33 -12.75 1.62 7.51
N SER A 34 -12.52 2.26 8.66
CA SER A 34 -13.51 3.06 9.39
C SER A 34 -13.37 4.57 9.18
N THR A 35 -12.62 5.01 8.17
CA THR A 35 -12.38 6.44 7.89
C THR A 35 -13.61 7.20 7.38
N GLY A 36 -14.62 6.50 6.88
CA GLY A 36 -15.76 7.09 6.16
C GLY A 36 -15.50 7.36 4.68
N GLU A 37 -14.25 7.22 4.22
CA GLU A 37 -13.86 7.44 2.83
C GLU A 37 -14.08 6.18 1.98
N LYS A 38 -14.43 6.37 0.70
CA LYS A 38 -14.43 5.33 -0.33
C LYS A 38 -13.32 5.58 -1.33
N VAL A 39 -12.55 4.54 -1.59
CA VAL A 39 -11.39 4.60 -2.50
C VAL A 39 -11.55 3.58 -3.62
N SER A 40 -10.98 3.89 -4.78
CA SER A 40 -10.96 2.99 -5.93
C SER A 40 -10.16 1.72 -5.62
N LEU A 41 -10.69 0.56 -6.03
CA LEU A 41 -10.04 -0.73 -5.81
C LEU A 41 -8.67 -0.83 -6.50
N LEU A 42 -8.48 -0.13 -7.63
CA LEU A 42 -7.18 0.16 -8.22
C LEU A 42 -6.73 1.55 -7.79
N ALA A 43 -5.53 1.65 -7.22
CA ALA A 43 -4.91 2.91 -6.80
C ALA A 43 -3.68 3.23 -7.65
N PHE A 44 -3.42 4.51 -7.87
CA PHE A 44 -2.28 4.99 -8.64
C PHE A 44 -1.04 5.08 -7.76
N GLY A 45 -0.08 4.17 -7.99
CA GLY A 45 1.21 4.17 -7.32
C GLY A 45 2.19 5.13 -8.02
N ALA A 46 2.43 6.29 -7.41
CA ALA A 46 3.29 7.33 -7.94
C ALA A 46 4.77 7.16 -7.56
N GLY A 47 5.22 5.93 -7.29
CA GLY A 47 6.61 5.61 -6.95
C GLY A 47 7.52 5.43 -8.17
N SER A 48 8.58 4.65 -7.98
CA SER A 48 9.65 4.41 -8.98
C SER A 48 9.13 4.05 -10.38
N ARG A 49 8.02 3.33 -10.47
CA ARG A 49 7.44 2.94 -11.78
C ARG A 49 6.82 4.12 -12.51
N TRP A 50 6.18 5.08 -11.82
CA TRP A 50 5.69 6.30 -12.42
C TRP A 50 6.84 7.22 -12.85
N LEU A 51 7.90 7.30 -12.05
CA LEU A 51 9.10 8.08 -12.38
C LEU A 51 9.84 7.56 -13.63
N MET A 52 9.55 6.32 -14.09
CA MET A 52 10.08 5.79 -15.35
C MET A 52 9.57 6.51 -16.60
N TYR A 53 8.49 7.30 -16.51
CA TYR A 53 8.06 8.16 -17.62
C TYR A 53 9.12 9.20 -18.01
N LYS A 54 10.00 9.60 -17.07
CA LYS A 54 11.12 10.53 -17.24
C LYS A 54 10.74 11.95 -17.67
N ALA A 55 9.71 12.10 -18.51
CA ALA A 55 9.18 13.38 -18.97
C ALA A 55 7.92 13.73 -18.17
N GLU A 56 7.88 14.97 -17.63
CA GLU A 56 6.79 15.45 -16.77
C GLU A 56 5.44 15.39 -17.48
N ASP A 57 5.37 15.88 -18.70
CA ASP A 57 4.14 15.91 -19.51
C ASP A 57 3.51 14.51 -19.65
N LYS A 58 4.33 13.48 -19.93
CA LYS A 58 3.89 12.10 -20.05
C LYS A 58 3.46 11.50 -18.70
N ALA A 59 4.18 11.86 -17.64
CA ALA A 59 3.82 11.43 -16.28
C ALA A 59 2.48 12.05 -15.85
N LEU A 60 2.27 13.34 -16.12
CA LEU A 60 1.01 14.04 -15.84
C LEU A 60 -0.14 13.53 -16.71
N GLU A 61 0.11 13.18 -17.97
CA GLU A 61 -0.86 12.51 -18.84
C GLU A 61 -1.33 11.19 -18.23
N ALA A 62 -0.40 10.35 -17.74
CA ALA A 62 -0.75 9.08 -17.10
C ALA A 62 -1.60 9.28 -15.84
N LEU A 63 -1.25 10.25 -15.00
CA LEU A 63 -2.05 10.60 -13.82
C LEU A 63 -3.45 11.09 -14.22
N HIS A 64 -3.53 11.98 -15.21
CA HIS A 64 -4.79 12.51 -15.72
C HIS A 64 -5.71 11.38 -16.22
N ARG A 65 -5.19 10.48 -17.06
CA ARG A 65 -5.96 9.32 -17.57
C ARG A 65 -6.42 8.39 -16.44
N ALA A 66 -5.57 8.16 -15.43
CA ALA A 66 -5.94 7.36 -14.26
C ALA A 66 -7.14 7.96 -13.51
N LEU A 67 -7.11 9.27 -13.25
CA LEU A 67 -8.18 9.99 -12.57
C LEU A 67 -9.47 10.01 -13.40
N GLN A 68 -9.37 10.26 -14.71
CA GLN A 68 -10.52 10.21 -15.62
C GLN A 68 -11.16 8.81 -15.69
N ALA A 69 -10.37 7.76 -15.51
CA ALA A 69 -10.90 6.39 -15.47
C ALA A 69 -11.58 6.03 -14.14
N GLY A 70 -11.54 6.93 -13.13
CA GLY A 70 -12.17 6.75 -11.83
C GLY A 70 -11.22 6.28 -10.72
N ILE A 71 -9.91 6.22 -10.98
CA ILE A 71 -8.94 6.02 -9.89
C ILE A 71 -8.96 7.30 -9.04
N ASN A 72 -9.28 7.17 -7.75
CA ASN A 72 -9.33 8.30 -6.84
C ASN A 72 -8.33 8.24 -5.68
N TYR A 73 -7.42 7.28 -5.66
CA TYR A 73 -6.38 7.14 -4.64
C TYR A 73 -5.01 7.27 -5.30
N VAL A 74 -4.26 8.31 -4.94
CA VAL A 74 -2.92 8.61 -5.48
C VAL A 74 -1.89 8.49 -4.36
N ASP A 75 -0.95 7.57 -4.52
CA ASP A 75 -0.01 7.13 -3.48
C ASP A 75 1.43 7.56 -3.80
N SER A 76 1.89 8.63 -3.15
CA SER A 76 3.25 9.16 -3.25
C SER A 76 4.09 8.86 -1.98
N ALA A 77 5.30 9.38 -1.95
CA ALA A 77 6.17 9.45 -0.76
C ALA A 77 7.23 10.54 -0.93
N ALA A 78 7.70 11.10 0.19
CA ALA A 78 8.76 12.11 0.21
C ALA A 78 10.09 11.61 -0.38
N SER A 79 10.34 10.30 -0.33
CA SER A 79 11.56 9.67 -0.89
C SER A 79 11.49 9.42 -2.39
N TYR A 80 10.30 9.36 -3.00
CA TYR A 80 10.16 8.97 -4.40
C TYR A 80 10.81 10.00 -5.35
N GLY A 81 11.98 9.62 -5.90
CA GLY A 81 12.81 10.51 -6.71
C GLY A 81 13.22 11.77 -5.96
N ASP A 82 13.53 11.68 -4.68
CA ASP A 82 13.80 12.82 -3.79
C ASP A 82 12.73 13.92 -3.90
N GLY A 83 11.47 13.51 -3.75
CA GLY A 83 10.31 14.41 -3.82
C GLY A 83 9.84 14.74 -5.25
N GLN A 84 10.44 14.16 -6.29
CA GLN A 84 10.03 14.42 -7.68
C GLN A 84 8.56 13.98 -7.91
N SER A 85 8.17 12.85 -7.35
CA SER A 85 6.78 12.38 -7.40
C SER A 85 5.80 13.41 -6.82
N GLU A 86 6.12 13.95 -5.64
CA GLU A 86 5.29 14.98 -5.01
C GLU A 86 5.25 16.28 -5.85
N ARG A 87 6.40 16.70 -6.41
CA ARG A 87 6.45 17.90 -7.29
C ARG A 87 5.59 17.73 -8.54
N TRP A 88 5.60 16.56 -9.17
CA TRP A 88 4.75 16.29 -10.33
C TRP A 88 3.26 16.29 -9.98
N ILE A 89 2.88 15.71 -8.83
CA ILE A 89 1.50 15.81 -8.35
C ILE A 89 1.15 17.27 -8.07
N GLY A 90 2.03 18.02 -7.42
CA GLY A 90 1.85 19.46 -7.17
C GLY A 90 1.68 20.26 -8.46
N GLN A 91 2.47 19.95 -9.49
CA GLN A 91 2.32 20.59 -10.81
C GLN A 91 0.95 20.27 -11.44
N TYR A 92 0.48 19.02 -11.33
CA TYR A 92 -0.87 18.67 -11.79
C TYR A 92 -1.94 19.49 -11.05
N LEU A 93 -1.81 19.67 -9.75
CA LEU A 93 -2.77 20.39 -8.91
C LEU A 93 -2.82 21.90 -9.16
N LYS A 94 -1.80 22.50 -9.80
CA LYS A 94 -1.84 23.93 -10.20
C LYS A 94 -2.92 24.23 -11.23
N SER A 95 -3.22 23.28 -12.11
CA SER A 95 -4.19 23.44 -13.20
C SER A 95 -5.48 22.63 -13.01
N HIS A 96 -5.54 21.78 -11.98
CA HIS A 96 -6.66 20.90 -11.73
C HIS A 96 -7.08 20.97 -10.24
N LYS A 97 -8.38 21.10 -9.98
CA LYS A 97 -8.89 20.96 -8.60
C LYS A 97 -8.63 19.55 -8.08
N LYS A 98 -8.19 19.45 -6.82
CA LYS A 98 -8.03 18.16 -6.14
C LYS A 98 -9.40 17.48 -6.00
N HIS A 99 -9.54 16.31 -6.58
CA HIS A 99 -10.73 15.46 -6.52
C HIS A 99 -10.39 13.99 -6.27
N PHE A 100 -9.24 13.74 -5.65
CA PHE A 100 -8.75 12.41 -5.33
C PHE A 100 -8.18 12.38 -3.90
N PHE A 101 -8.12 11.19 -3.34
CA PHE A 101 -7.54 10.90 -2.03
C PHE A 101 -6.01 10.88 -2.16
N LEU A 102 -5.36 11.89 -1.59
CA LEU A 102 -3.92 12.13 -1.72
C LEU A 102 -3.16 11.55 -0.53
N VAL A 103 -2.20 10.70 -0.83
CA VAL A 103 -1.37 10.01 0.16
C VAL A 103 0.10 10.34 -0.05
N THR A 104 0.80 10.63 1.05
CA THR A 104 2.27 10.63 1.06
C THR A 104 2.82 9.88 2.26
N LYS A 105 4.12 9.62 2.26
CA LYS A 105 4.79 8.79 3.27
C LYS A 105 6.10 9.44 3.70
N LEU A 106 6.37 9.36 4.99
CA LEU A 106 7.58 9.92 5.60
C LEU A 106 8.44 8.81 6.19
N GLY A 107 9.67 8.71 5.69
CA GLY A 107 10.74 7.89 6.27
C GLY A 107 11.66 8.74 7.13
N GLY A 108 12.97 8.50 7.00
CA GLY A 108 14.01 9.33 7.62
C GLY A 108 14.47 8.85 8.98
N ASP A 109 14.87 9.79 9.83
CA ASP A 109 15.53 9.53 11.11
C ASP A 109 14.60 9.08 12.24
N ARG A 110 13.29 9.06 12.02
CA ARG A 110 12.25 8.69 12.98
C ARG A 110 12.08 9.67 14.15
N THR A 111 12.72 10.85 14.13
CA THR A 111 12.52 11.88 15.16
C THR A 111 11.28 12.73 14.86
N TYR A 112 10.74 13.38 15.91
CA TYR A 112 9.64 14.35 15.77
C TYR A 112 10.04 15.49 14.81
N GLY A 113 11.18 16.14 15.11
CA GLY A 113 11.65 17.30 14.35
C GLY A 113 11.95 16.96 12.89
N GLY A 114 12.64 15.83 12.64
CA GLY A 114 12.93 15.36 11.29
C GLY A 114 11.67 15.03 10.50
N THR A 115 10.69 14.39 11.16
CA THR A 115 9.40 14.06 10.54
C THR A 115 8.59 15.30 10.18
N MET A 116 8.48 16.29 11.09
CA MET A 116 7.73 17.52 10.82
C MET A 116 8.36 18.34 9.69
N LYS A 117 9.70 18.49 9.69
CA LYS A 117 10.44 19.15 8.60
C LYS A 117 10.20 18.45 7.25
N LEU A 118 10.19 17.11 7.23
CA LEU A 118 9.95 16.33 6.02
C LEU A 118 8.49 16.49 5.55
N LEU A 119 7.53 16.55 6.47
CA LEU A 119 6.12 16.83 6.15
C LEU A 119 5.94 18.21 5.52
N GLU A 120 6.54 19.25 6.08
CA GLU A 120 6.49 20.61 5.51
C GLU A 120 7.04 20.64 4.08
N ARG A 121 8.17 19.94 3.85
CA ARG A 121 8.73 19.77 2.50
C ARG A 121 7.73 19.07 1.56
N SER A 122 7.10 17.99 2.01
CA SER A 122 6.12 17.25 1.22
C SER A 122 4.91 18.10 0.86
N LEU A 123 4.34 18.84 1.82
CA LEU A 123 3.22 19.74 1.58
C LEU A 123 3.58 20.86 0.60
N THR A 124 4.80 21.40 0.70
CA THR A 124 5.34 22.40 -0.24
C THR A 124 5.47 21.81 -1.65
N ASN A 125 6.06 20.62 -1.79
CA ASN A 125 6.20 19.93 -3.08
C ASN A 125 4.83 19.66 -3.74
N LEU A 126 3.87 19.20 -2.94
CA LEU A 126 2.50 18.91 -3.38
C LEU A 126 1.66 20.19 -3.63
N GLY A 127 2.08 21.33 -3.11
CA GLY A 127 1.33 22.59 -3.22
C GLY A 127 0.00 22.58 -2.45
N VAL A 128 -0.07 21.84 -1.33
CA VAL A 128 -1.27 21.71 -0.50
C VAL A 128 -0.97 22.00 0.97
N SER A 129 -1.97 22.42 1.73
CA SER A 129 -1.86 22.59 3.19
C SER A 129 -2.15 21.29 3.96
N GLN A 130 -2.78 20.30 3.32
CA GLN A 130 -3.21 19.06 3.93
C GLN A 130 -3.20 17.92 2.92
N VAL A 131 -2.69 16.76 3.31
CA VAL A 131 -2.91 15.49 2.61
C VAL A 131 -4.07 14.71 3.26
N ASP A 132 -4.67 13.79 2.52
CA ASP A 132 -5.73 12.95 3.10
C ASP A 132 -5.15 11.90 4.05
N LEU A 133 -4.02 11.29 3.69
CA LEU A 133 -3.39 10.25 4.49
C LEU A 133 -1.87 10.41 4.51
N LEU A 134 -1.31 10.36 5.71
CA LEU A 134 0.12 10.38 5.95
C LEU A 134 0.57 9.04 6.51
N HIS A 135 1.49 8.37 5.83
CA HIS A 135 2.05 7.10 6.32
C HIS A 135 3.43 7.25 6.95
N ILE A 136 3.69 6.52 8.03
CA ILE A 136 5.05 6.13 8.40
C ILE A 136 5.57 5.20 7.33
N HIS A 137 6.65 5.58 6.63
CA HIS A 137 7.17 4.83 5.49
C HIS A 137 8.07 3.69 5.93
N SER A 138 7.79 2.48 5.43
CA SER A 138 8.70 1.33 5.51
C SER A 138 9.14 0.96 6.93
N LEU A 139 8.17 0.70 7.82
CA LEU A 139 8.49 0.07 9.11
C LEU A 139 9.25 -1.23 8.88
N GLY A 140 10.50 -1.32 9.36
CA GLY A 140 11.43 -2.37 8.96
C GLY A 140 11.75 -3.41 10.05
N SER A 141 11.77 -3.00 11.33
CA SER A 141 12.24 -3.87 12.42
C SER A 141 11.70 -3.43 13.78
N GLN A 142 11.90 -4.25 14.81
CA GLN A 142 11.59 -3.91 16.20
C GLN A 142 12.41 -2.69 16.68
N GLU A 143 13.64 -2.56 16.23
CA GLU A 143 14.47 -1.38 16.53
C GLU A 143 13.86 -0.12 15.90
N ASP A 144 13.43 -0.21 14.64
CA ASP A 144 12.78 0.89 13.94
C ASP A 144 11.47 1.27 14.65
N LEU A 145 10.68 0.30 15.09
CA LEU A 145 9.46 0.55 15.88
C LEU A 145 9.78 1.27 17.21
N ARG A 146 10.83 0.84 17.93
CA ARG A 146 11.24 1.53 19.16
C ARG A 146 11.61 3.01 18.92
N ARG A 147 12.28 3.31 17.80
CA ARG A 147 12.62 4.70 17.42
C ARG A 147 11.37 5.51 17.07
N ILE A 148 10.41 4.90 16.36
CA ILE A 148 9.11 5.52 16.05
C ILE A 148 8.33 5.82 17.34
N GLU A 149 8.36 4.93 18.32
CA GLU A 149 7.66 5.01 19.60
C GLU A 149 8.37 5.86 20.67
N ALA A 150 9.59 6.32 20.42
CA ALA A 150 10.34 7.13 21.38
C ALA A 150 9.56 8.39 21.78
N PRO A 151 9.79 8.95 23.00
CA PRO A 151 9.07 10.15 23.48
C PRO A 151 9.12 11.33 22.53
N ASP A 152 10.20 11.45 21.74
CA ASP A 152 10.36 12.45 20.66
C ASP A 152 10.45 11.75 19.30
N GLY A 153 9.72 10.68 19.12
CA GLY A 153 9.71 9.84 17.93
C GLY A 153 8.67 10.24 16.89
N GLN A 154 8.73 9.56 15.77
CA GLN A 154 7.87 9.83 14.62
C GLN A 154 6.38 9.67 14.93
N MET A 155 5.99 8.76 15.82
CA MET A 155 4.56 8.57 16.17
C MET A 155 3.95 9.84 16.79
N LYS A 156 4.70 10.54 17.63
CA LYS A 156 4.28 11.84 18.18
C LYS A 156 4.08 12.89 17.07
N ALA A 157 4.97 12.91 16.07
CA ALA A 157 4.84 13.81 14.93
C ALA A 157 3.60 13.50 14.09
N MET A 158 3.29 12.21 13.86
CA MET A 158 2.08 11.79 13.14
C MET A 158 0.80 12.26 13.81
N LEU A 159 0.72 12.11 15.14
CA LEU A 159 -0.43 12.57 15.92
C LEU A 159 -0.54 14.10 15.89
N SER A 160 0.58 14.82 16.07
CA SER A 160 0.64 16.27 15.97
C SER A 160 0.23 16.79 14.58
N ALA A 161 0.68 16.13 13.50
CA ALA A 161 0.28 16.47 12.14
C ALA A 161 -1.24 16.33 11.92
N LYS A 162 -1.86 15.31 12.51
CA LYS A 162 -3.33 15.11 12.47
C LYS A 162 -4.06 16.19 13.26
N GLU A 163 -3.60 16.51 14.46
CA GLU A 163 -4.15 17.59 15.31
C GLU A 163 -4.05 18.96 14.63
N GLN A 164 -2.92 19.26 13.99
CA GLN A 164 -2.69 20.48 13.24
C GLN A 164 -3.39 20.52 11.87
N LYS A 165 -4.14 19.47 11.51
CA LYS A 165 -4.84 19.34 10.22
C LYS A 165 -3.91 19.39 9.00
N MET A 166 -2.65 18.97 9.16
CA MET A 166 -1.71 18.76 8.04
C MET A 166 -1.98 17.44 7.32
N THR A 167 -2.65 16.51 7.99
CA THR A 167 -3.24 15.30 7.43
C THR A 167 -4.59 15.01 8.06
N ARG A 168 -5.48 14.32 7.32
CA ARG A 168 -6.77 13.86 7.86
C ARG A 168 -6.62 12.54 8.59
N PHE A 169 -5.82 11.62 8.02
CA PHE A 169 -5.63 10.27 8.50
C PHE A 169 -4.14 9.95 8.63
N ILE A 170 -3.82 9.00 9.51
CA ILE A 170 -2.46 8.51 9.68
C ILE A 170 -2.39 6.99 9.48
N GLY A 171 -1.26 6.52 9.01
CA GLY A 171 -1.05 5.08 8.77
C GLY A 171 0.41 4.68 8.80
N VAL A 172 0.65 3.42 8.43
CA VAL A 172 1.99 2.83 8.38
C VAL A 172 2.13 1.90 7.18
N THR A 173 3.33 1.83 6.61
CA THR A 173 3.64 0.88 5.55
C THR A 173 4.71 -0.10 6.00
N CYS A 174 4.61 -1.35 5.53
CA CYS A 174 5.62 -2.38 5.78
C CYS A 174 5.67 -3.39 4.64
N HIS A 175 6.87 -3.79 4.22
CA HIS A 175 7.08 -4.86 3.23
C HIS A 175 8.09 -5.93 3.65
N THR A 176 8.54 -5.93 4.91
CA THR A 176 9.58 -6.84 5.38
C THR A 176 9.16 -7.70 6.57
N ASP A 177 8.62 -7.13 7.65
CA ASP A 177 8.34 -7.85 8.90
C ASP A 177 6.86 -7.72 9.32
N PRO A 178 6.03 -8.73 9.03
CA PRO A 178 4.62 -8.72 9.41
C PRO A 178 4.38 -8.80 10.93
N ALA A 179 5.32 -9.34 11.70
CA ALA A 179 5.17 -9.42 13.16
C ALA A 179 5.37 -8.05 13.82
N VAL A 180 6.35 -7.28 13.34
CA VAL A 180 6.56 -5.89 13.76
C VAL A 180 5.37 -5.03 13.35
N LEU A 181 4.89 -5.19 12.11
CA LEU A 181 3.72 -4.47 11.65
C LEU A 181 2.49 -4.79 12.52
N LYS A 182 2.23 -6.07 12.81
CA LYS A 182 1.15 -6.47 13.72
C LYS A 182 1.26 -5.74 15.06
N THR A 183 2.46 -5.74 15.65
CA THR A 183 2.72 -5.05 16.94
C THR A 183 2.37 -3.56 16.85
N ALA A 184 2.81 -2.87 15.81
CA ALA A 184 2.52 -1.47 15.60
C ALA A 184 1.01 -1.21 15.44
N LEU A 185 0.31 -2.05 14.66
CA LEU A 185 -1.15 -1.94 14.47
C LEU A 185 -1.93 -2.17 15.77
N GLU A 186 -1.48 -3.08 16.62
CA GLU A 186 -2.13 -3.34 17.91
C GLU A 186 -1.94 -2.18 18.91
N ARG A 187 -0.78 -1.52 18.90
CA ARG A 187 -0.41 -0.45 19.84
C ARG A 187 -0.94 0.93 19.48
N HIS A 188 -1.02 1.25 18.18
CA HIS A 188 -1.27 2.61 17.72
C HIS A 188 -2.62 2.79 17.01
N PRO A 189 -3.19 4.01 17.03
CA PRO A 189 -4.47 4.33 16.41
C PRO A 189 -4.31 4.67 14.92
N PHE A 190 -3.75 3.76 14.13
CA PHE A 190 -3.67 3.94 12.70
C PHE A 190 -5.05 3.84 12.04
N ASP A 191 -5.31 4.76 11.11
CA ASP A 191 -6.50 4.76 10.27
C ASP A 191 -6.31 3.86 9.03
N SER A 192 -5.06 3.71 8.56
CA SER A 192 -4.72 2.92 7.39
C SER A 192 -3.41 2.15 7.55
N VAL A 193 -3.29 1.05 6.81
CA VAL A 193 -2.05 0.28 6.67
C VAL A 193 -1.85 -0.15 5.22
N GLN A 194 -0.61 -0.05 4.75
CA GLN A 194 -0.21 -0.56 3.45
C GLN A 194 0.83 -1.66 3.62
N MET A 195 0.54 -2.85 3.09
CA MET A 195 1.44 -4.00 3.22
C MET A 195 1.60 -4.75 1.90
N ALA A 196 2.71 -5.48 1.78
CA ALA A 196 3.00 -6.25 0.58
C ALA A 196 2.13 -7.51 0.51
N LEU A 197 1.19 -7.53 -0.44
CA LEU A 197 0.23 -8.62 -0.63
C LEU A 197 0.26 -9.11 -2.07
N ASN A 198 0.67 -10.36 -2.25
CA ASN A 198 0.78 -11.02 -3.56
C ASN A 198 0.82 -12.53 -3.42
N ILE A 199 0.79 -13.27 -4.52
CA ILE A 199 0.77 -14.75 -4.52
C ILE A 199 2.02 -15.40 -3.90
N ALA A 200 3.12 -14.66 -3.71
CA ALA A 200 4.29 -15.18 -3.00
C ALA A 200 4.10 -15.18 -1.49
N GLN A 201 3.09 -14.48 -0.95
CA GLN A 201 2.80 -14.40 0.50
C GLN A 201 4.06 -14.04 1.29
N ILE A 202 4.74 -12.98 0.87
CA ILE A 202 6.03 -12.54 1.40
C ILE A 202 5.96 -12.04 2.84
N GLY A 203 7.14 -11.83 3.46
CA GLY A 203 7.28 -11.36 4.84
C GLY A 203 7.77 -12.45 5.80
N ASN A 204 8.52 -13.43 5.29
CA ASN A 204 9.01 -14.56 6.08
C ASN A 204 10.51 -14.54 6.35
N ALA A 205 11.29 -13.78 5.56
CA ALA A 205 12.72 -13.73 5.73
C ALA A 205 13.11 -12.73 6.83
N ARG A 206 13.49 -13.24 7.98
CA ARG A 206 14.34 -12.50 8.91
C ARG A 206 15.80 -12.89 8.63
N PRO A 207 16.71 -11.93 8.42
CA PRO A 207 18.11 -12.23 8.17
C PRO A 207 18.86 -12.87 9.35
N SER A 208 18.38 -12.80 10.61
CA SER A 208 19.21 -13.10 11.77
C SER A 208 18.75 -14.16 12.75
N ASP A 209 17.45 -14.52 12.87
CA ASP A 209 17.05 -15.19 14.12
C ASP A 209 16.42 -16.59 14.02
N ARG A 210 16.27 -17.19 12.82
CA ARG A 210 15.66 -18.53 12.69
C ARG A 210 16.28 -19.40 11.60
N ALA A 211 17.57 -19.60 11.67
CA ALA A 211 18.17 -20.77 11.03
C ALA A 211 17.93 -21.98 11.96
N GLY A 212 16.88 -22.77 11.72
CA GLY A 212 16.75 -24.04 12.41
C GLY A 212 15.37 -24.51 12.83
N GLU A 213 14.36 -23.67 12.88
CA GLU A 213 13.01 -24.15 13.22
C GLU A 213 12.16 -24.29 11.95
N GLY A 214 11.76 -25.51 11.65
CA GLY A 214 10.85 -25.83 10.55
C GLY A 214 9.55 -25.04 10.69
N MET A 215 9.28 -24.17 9.73
CA MET A 215 8.06 -23.34 9.73
C MET A 215 6.84 -24.20 9.42
N THR A 216 6.16 -24.65 10.48
CA THR A 216 4.85 -25.33 10.40
C THR A 216 3.67 -24.38 10.65
N GLY A 217 3.89 -23.05 10.74
CA GLY A 217 2.87 -22.03 11.05
C GLY A 217 2.56 -21.11 9.86
N ALA A 218 1.40 -20.45 9.91
CA ALA A 218 0.99 -19.45 8.97
C ALA A 218 2.02 -18.32 8.89
N SER A 219 2.38 -17.91 7.69
CA SER A 219 3.49 -16.99 7.41
C SER A 219 3.07 -15.85 6.49
N GLY A 220 3.82 -14.74 6.54
CA GLY A 220 3.59 -13.58 5.70
C GLY A 220 2.53 -12.60 6.23
N PHE A 221 2.36 -11.53 5.46
CA PHE A 221 1.45 -10.44 5.85
C PHE A 221 -0.01 -10.88 5.94
N GLU A 222 -0.45 -11.76 5.03
CA GLU A 222 -1.83 -12.26 5.00
C GLU A 222 -2.20 -13.01 6.28
N ALA A 223 -1.26 -13.77 6.84
CA ALA A 223 -1.51 -14.60 8.03
C ALA A 223 -1.27 -13.85 9.35
N ILE A 224 -0.34 -12.89 9.38
CA ILE A 224 0.17 -12.30 10.63
C ILE A 224 -0.39 -10.88 10.86
N ALA A 225 -0.19 -9.96 9.91
CA ALA A 225 -0.53 -8.55 10.09
C ALA A 225 -1.95 -8.20 9.63
N MET A 226 -2.41 -8.77 8.51
CA MET A 226 -3.74 -8.50 7.99
C MET A 226 -4.87 -8.79 8.99
N PRO A 227 -4.84 -9.90 9.78
CA PRO A 227 -5.84 -10.14 10.81
C PRO A 227 -5.95 -9.02 11.85
N ALA A 228 -4.83 -8.41 12.23
CA ALA A 228 -4.84 -7.30 13.21
C ALA A 228 -5.50 -6.05 12.61
N ALA A 229 -5.19 -5.72 11.35
CA ALA A 229 -5.80 -4.60 10.63
C ALA A 229 -7.33 -4.78 10.51
N LEU A 230 -7.78 -5.96 10.10
CA LEU A 230 -9.21 -6.26 9.92
C LEU A 230 -10.01 -6.18 11.24
N ARG A 231 -9.46 -6.74 12.35
CA ARG A 231 -10.13 -6.65 13.66
C ARG A 231 -10.30 -5.21 14.13
N LYS A 232 -9.33 -4.35 13.87
CA LYS A 232 -9.38 -2.93 14.25
C LYS A 232 -10.08 -2.06 13.21
N LYS A 233 -10.59 -2.65 12.13
CA LYS A 233 -11.24 -1.94 10.99
C LYS A 233 -10.33 -0.87 10.39
N ILE A 234 -9.02 -1.11 10.38
CA ILE A 234 -8.02 -0.23 9.73
C ILE A 234 -8.14 -0.40 8.22
N GLY A 235 -8.11 0.70 7.46
CA GLY A 235 -8.13 0.68 6.01
C GLY A 235 -6.88 -0.04 5.48
N LEU A 236 -7.08 -1.13 4.73
CA LEU A 236 -6.00 -1.99 4.27
C LEU A 236 -5.74 -1.77 2.78
N THR A 237 -4.52 -1.38 2.40
CA THR A 237 -4.11 -1.29 1.01
C THR A 237 -3.00 -2.28 0.69
N ALA A 238 -3.10 -2.95 -0.47
CA ALA A 238 -2.09 -3.85 -0.98
C ALA A 238 -1.05 -3.08 -1.79
N MET A 239 0.23 -3.37 -1.57
CA MET A 239 1.32 -2.95 -2.45
C MET A 239 2.15 -4.15 -2.92
N LYS A 240 3.10 -3.92 -3.84
CA LYS A 240 4.01 -4.95 -4.38
C LYS A 240 3.27 -6.14 -5.01
N VAL A 241 2.11 -5.89 -5.61
CA VAL A 241 1.23 -6.90 -6.24
C VAL A 241 1.97 -7.80 -7.23
N PHE A 242 2.89 -7.23 -8.02
CA PHE A 242 3.72 -7.97 -8.99
C PHE A 242 5.12 -8.32 -8.44
N ALA A 243 5.39 -8.06 -7.15
CA ALA A 243 6.69 -8.26 -6.51
C ALA A 243 7.86 -7.67 -7.34
N GLN A 244 7.73 -6.43 -7.83
CA GLN A 244 8.72 -5.79 -8.72
C GLN A 244 9.00 -6.65 -9.97
N GLU A 245 7.95 -7.19 -10.59
CA GLU A 245 7.97 -8.05 -11.79
C GLU A 245 8.48 -9.48 -11.56
N LYS A 246 8.97 -9.83 -10.36
CA LYS A 246 9.48 -11.18 -10.06
C LYS A 246 8.41 -12.28 -10.16
N LEU A 247 7.13 -11.92 -10.13
CA LEU A 247 6.02 -12.85 -10.29
C LEU A 247 5.50 -12.95 -11.72
N LEU A 248 5.98 -12.11 -12.64
CA LEU A 248 5.63 -12.24 -14.04
C LEU A 248 6.10 -13.61 -14.59
N GLY A 249 5.25 -14.26 -15.39
CA GLY A 249 5.50 -15.64 -15.87
C GLY A 249 5.06 -16.74 -14.87
N LYS A 250 4.67 -16.41 -13.62
CA LYS A 250 4.03 -17.37 -12.69
C LYS A 250 2.50 -17.35 -12.81
N ALA A 251 1.96 -16.19 -13.12
CA ALA A 251 0.57 -15.99 -13.55
C ALA A 251 0.54 -14.76 -14.47
N SER A 252 -0.55 -14.55 -15.20
CA SER A 252 -0.73 -13.33 -15.97
C SER A 252 -0.85 -12.09 -15.05
N PRO A 253 -0.48 -10.89 -15.51
CA PRO A 253 -0.67 -9.66 -14.72
C PRO A 253 -2.11 -9.48 -14.24
N GLU A 254 -3.10 -9.85 -15.06
CA GLU A 254 -4.51 -9.84 -14.69
C GLU A 254 -4.78 -10.73 -13.46
N VAL A 255 -4.31 -11.98 -13.47
CA VAL A 255 -4.52 -12.93 -12.36
C VAL A 255 -3.81 -12.46 -11.10
N LEU A 256 -2.59 -11.92 -11.21
CA LEU A 256 -1.85 -11.36 -10.07
C LEU A 256 -2.59 -10.19 -9.43
N LEU A 257 -3.13 -9.29 -10.25
CA LEU A 257 -3.90 -8.14 -9.77
C LEU A 257 -5.24 -8.60 -9.15
N ARG A 258 -5.95 -9.52 -9.81
CA ARG A 258 -7.19 -10.09 -9.27
C ARG A 258 -6.97 -10.82 -7.94
N TYR A 259 -5.84 -11.51 -7.76
CA TYR A 259 -5.50 -12.12 -6.48
C TYR A 259 -5.48 -11.07 -5.36
N ALA A 260 -4.72 -9.99 -5.54
CA ALA A 260 -4.64 -8.92 -4.55
C ALA A 260 -6.01 -8.23 -4.32
N MET A 261 -6.78 -7.99 -5.37
CA MET A 261 -8.12 -7.40 -5.30
C MET A 261 -9.17 -8.33 -4.62
N THR A 262 -8.93 -9.66 -4.64
CA THR A 262 -9.81 -10.64 -3.98
C THR A 262 -9.60 -10.65 -2.47
N LEU A 263 -8.42 -10.27 -1.98
CA LEU A 263 -8.17 -10.09 -0.56
C LEU A 263 -9.09 -8.99 0.02
N PRO A 264 -9.34 -8.98 1.33
CA PRO A 264 -10.16 -7.97 1.99
C PRO A 264 -9.43 -6.61 2.11
N VAL A 265 -8.98 -6.09 0.98
CA VAL A 265 -8.29 -4.80 0.85
C VAL A 265 -9.24 -3.70 0.39
N SER A 266 -8.96 -2.47 0.79
CA SER A 266 -9.66 -1.28 0.30
C SER A 266 -9.18 -0.88 -1.09
N ALA A 267 -7.87 -1.00 -1.36
CA ALA A 267 -7.28 -0.69 -2.65
C ALA A 267 -5.99 -1.49 -2.91
N CYS A 268 -5.64 -1.63 -4.18
CA CYS A 268 -4.36 -2.16 -4.65
C CYS A 268 -3.54 -1.03 -5.27
N VAL A 269 -2.45 -0.65 -4.62
CA VAL A 269 -1.52 0.40 -5.08
C VAL A 269 -0.56 -0.21 -6.09
N VAL A 270 -0.66 0.22 -7.34
CA VAL A 270 0.09 -0.34 -8.45
C VAL A 270 0.85 0.76 -9.18
N GLY A 271 2.16 0.58 -9.32
CA GLY A 271 2.98 1.41 -10.19
C GLY A 271 2.85 0.96 -11.65
N MET A 272 2.60 1.91 -12.55
CA MET A 272 2.30 1.67 -13.96
C MET A 272 3.26 2.51 -14.83
N PRO A 273 4.38 1.91 -15.31
CA PRO A 273 5.46 2.65 -15.99
C PRO A 273 5.14 3.07 -17.44
N GLN A 274 4.03 2.62 -17.99
CA GLN A 274 3.59 2.90 -19.36
C GLN A 274 2.07 3.02 -19.42
N LEU A 275 1.55 3.77 -20.37
CA LEU A 275 0.11 3.96 -20.56
C LEU A 275 -0.62 2.64 -20.83
N ASP A 276 -0.01 1.74 -21.60
CA ASP A 276 -0.60 0.42 -21.90
C ASP A 276 -0.81 -0.41 -20.62
N HIS A 277 0.13 -0.33 -19.66
CA HIS A 277 -0.01 -0.98 -18.35
C HIS A 277 -1.12 -0.34 -17.53
N LEU A 278 -1.23 1.00 -17.56
CA LEU A 278 -2.31 1.71 -16.90
C LEU A 278 -3.68 1.28 -17.45
N GLU A 279 -3.83 1.29 -18.76
CA GLU A 279 -5.08 0.93 -19.44
C GLU A 279 -5.45 -0.55 -19.21
N ALA A 280 -4.45 -1.45 -19.25
CA ALA A 280 -4.67 -2.87 -18.94
C ALA A 280 -5.16 -3.07 -17.50
N ASN A 281 -4.52 -2.43 -16.52
CA ASN A 281 -4.93 -2.54 -15.12
C ASN A 281 -6.30 -1.90 -14.86
N ILE A 282 -6.65 -0.80 -15.53
CA ILE A 282 -7.99 -0.20 -15.48
C ILE A 282 -9.04 -1.18 -16.01
N ARG A 283 -8.79 -1.85 -17.14
CA ARG A 283 -9.71 -2.87 -17.68
C ARG A 283 -9.92 -4.00 -16.68
N VAL A 284 -8.84 -4.51 -16.08
CA VAL A 284 -8.93 -5.57 -15.05
C VAL A 284 -9.75 -5.10 -13.86
N ALA A 285 -9.53 -3.88 -13.37
CA ALA A 285 -10.27 -3.34 -12.24
C ALA A 285 -11.77 -3.18 -12.55
N LYS A 286 -12.12 -2.60 -13.69
CA LYS A 286 -13.52 -2.37 -14.09
C LYS A 286 -14.29 -3.68 -14.37
N SER A 287 -13.59 -4.71 -14.83
CA SER A 287 -14.16 -6.05 -15.04
C SER A 287 -13.92 -7.00 -13.86
N PHE A 288 -13.49 -6.48 -12.72
CA PHE A 288 -13.09 -7.29 -11.58
C PHE A 288 -14.18 -8.26 -11.14
N ARG A 289 -13.79 -9.52 -11.02
CA ARG A 289 -14.54 -10.58 -10.34
C ARG A 289 -13.59 -11.30 -9.40
N PRO A 290 -13.99 -11.53 -8.16
CA PRO A 290 -13.15 -12.25 -7.20
C PRO A 290 -12.72 -13.61 -7.77
N LEU A 291 -11.51 -14.02 -7.45
CA LEU A 291 -11.06 -15.39 -7.69
C LEU A 291 -11.82 -16.35 -6.78
N SER A 292 -12.03 -17.57 -7.25
CA SER A 292 -12.62 -18.63 -6.43
C SER A 292 -11.68 -19.02 -5.26
N GLU A 293 -12.24 -19.63 -4.23
CA GLU A 293 -11.46 -20.12 -3.10
C GLU A 293 -10.37 -21.12 -3.53
N GLU A 294 -10.65 -21.94 -4.53
CA GLU A 294 -9.70 -22.89 -5.10
C GLU A 294 -8.53 -22.18 -5.81
N GLU A 295 -8.83 -21.14 -6.60
CA GLU A 295 -7.81 -20.33 -7.27
C GLU A 295 -6.93 -19.60 -6.25
N MET A 296 -7.53 -19.00 -5.21
CA MET A 296 -6.82 -18.33 -4.12
C MET A 296 -5.87 -19.26 -3.37
N LYS A 297 -6.21 -20.54 -3.23
CA LYS A 297 -5.33 -21.55 -2.63
C LYS A 297 -4.25 -22.04 -3.58
N ARG A 298 -4.58 -22.24 -4.85
CA ARG A 298 -3.67 -22.81 -5.85
C ARG A 298 -2.56 -21.84 -6.24
N LEU A 299 -2.91 -20.55 -6.43
CA LEU A 299 -1.96 -19.56 -6.93
C LEU A 299 -0.69 -19.42 -6.07
N PRO A 300 -0.74 -19.32 -4.72
CA PRO A 300 0.47 -19.31 -3.91
C PRO A 300 1.34 -20.56 -4.05
N GLN A 301 0.75 -21.71 -4.37
CA GLN A 301 1.48 -22.98 -4.55
C GLN A 301 2.31 -23.00 -5.84
N THR A 302 2.01 -22.14 -6.81
CA THR A 302 2.82 -21.99 -8.04
C THR A 302 4.15 -21.31 -7.80
N VAL A 303 4.31 -20.64 -6.65
CA VAL A 303 5.54 -19.95 -6.25
C VAL A 303 6.41 -20.91 -5.45
N SER A 304 7.55 -21.31 -6.02
CA SER A 304 8.49 -22.20 -5.33
C SER A 304 9.06 -21.55 -4.06
N ALA A 305 9.47 -22.38 -3.10
CA ALA A 305 10.11 -21.88 -1.86
C ALA A 305 11.37 -21.05 -2.16
N ALA A 306 12.18 -21.46 -3.16
CA ALA A 306 13.37 -20.72 -3.58
C ALA A 306 13.04 -19.34 -4.15
N LEU A 307 12.00 -19.22 -4.99
CA LEU A 307 11.57 -17.94 -5.52
C LEU A 307 11.00 -17.05 -4.41
N ARG A 308 10.18 -17.59 -3.51
CA ARG A 308 9.65 -16.87 -2.35
C ARG A 308 10.78 -16.30 -1.49
N ALA A 309 11.76 -17.13 -1.11
CA ALA A 309 12.92 -16.69 -0.35
C ALA A 309 13.76 -15.63 -1.09
N SER A 310 13.86 -15.72 -2.42
CA SER A 310 14.54 -14.70 -3.23
C SER A 310 13.80 -13.36 -3.22
N ILE A 311 12.47 -13.39 -3.28
CA ILE A 311 11.62 -12.19 -3.22
C ILE A 311 11.73 -11.56 -1.82
N ASP A 312 11.66 -12.36 -0.75
CA ASP A 312 11.80 -11.89 0.62
C ASP A 312 13.16 -11.20 0.85
N ARG A 313 14.27 -11.83 0.43
CA ARG A 313 15.61 -11.20 0.53
C ARG A 313 15.70 -9.89 -0.26
N PHE A 314 15.11 -9.84 -1.44
CA PHE A 314 15.08 -8.62 -2.24
C PHE A 314 14.38 -7.49 -1.50
N PHE A 315 13.23 -7.75 -0.89
CA PHE A 315 12.51 -6.71 -0.15
C PHE A 315 13.13 -6.37 1.20
N ALA A 316 13.86 -7.30 1.83
CA ALA A 316 14.58 -7.02 3.07
C ALA A 316 15.64 -5.93 2.91
N SER A 317 16.25 -5.80 1.73
CA SER A 317 17.25 -4.78 1.39
C SER A 317 16.69 -3.65 0.51
N HIS A 318 15.40 -3.70 0.14
CA HIS A 318 14.81 -2.76 -0.78
C HIS A 318 14.44 -1.45 -0.09
N VAL A 319 14.96 -0.36 -0.61
CA VAL A 319 14.57 1.00 -0.24
C VAL A 319 13.62 1.54 -1.31
N ASP A 320 12.45 1.99 -0.89
CA ASP A 320 11.50 2.67 -1.78
C ASP A 320 12.00 4.11 -2.06
N VAL A 321 12.59 4.29 -3.24
CA VAL A 321 13.11 5.58 -3.74
C VAL A 321 12.37 6.02 -4.99
#